data_7b42fd6fe0cdd480029eebdf47bab6d8
#
_entry.id   7b42fd6fe0cdd480029eebdf47bab6d8
#
_cell.length_a   1.000
_cell.length_b   1.000
_cell.length_c   1.000
_cell.angle_alpha   90.00
_cell.angle_beta   90.00
_cell.angle_gamma   90.00
#
_symmetry.space_group_name_H-M   'P 1'
#
loop_
_entity.id
_entity.type
_entity.pdbx_description
1 polymer ?
#
loop_
_entity_poly.entity_id
_entity_poly.type
_entity_poly.pdbx_seq_one_letter_code
_entity_poly.pdbx_strand_id
1 'polypeptide(L)'
;FKFPDWVTNKSVTSYKKFQTYPTKEKVAIIQKDINAATKEDLIAVYGIGEKTAEKILIEKEKFGAFVSMEQFQFIWGISPEAIEDLQKRFFVKNTSTITKIAINELSIKELAKFPYFNYALAKEIVIYRSMNNGIKEIADLTKIKGMPNEKIKIIALYLEF
;
A
#
# COMPACT_ATOMS: atom_id res chain seq x y z
N PHE A 1 52.80 27.55 -42.45
CA PHE A 1 51.76 28.37 -41.80
C PHE A 1 52.18 28.56 -40.35
N LYS A 2 52.61 29.76 -39.96
CA LYS A 2 52.94 30.09 -38.57
C LYS A 2 51.67 30.65 -37.94
N PHE A 3 51.21 29.99 -36.86
CA PHE A 3 50.15 30.54 -36.05
C PHE A 3 50.59 31.81 -35.30
N PRO A 4 49.78 32.82 -35.17
CA PRO A 4 50.08 34.03 -34.41
C PRO A 4 50.39 33.71 -32.94
N ASP A 5 51.35 34.41 -32.33
CA ASP A 5 51.83 34.19 -30.96
C ASP A 5 50.79 34.30 -29.85
N TRP A 6 49.63 34.88 -30.12
CA TRP A 6 48.51 34.92 -29.15
C TRP A 6 47.81 33.58 -28.95
N VAL A 7 48.02 32.58 -29.86
CA VAL A 7 47.44 31.24 -29.77
C VAL A 7 48.19 30.36 -28.78
N THR A 8 49.48 30.66 -28.52
CA THR A 8 50.36 29.81 -27.72
C THR A 8 50.47 30.24 -26.26
N ASN A 9 49.91 31.38 -25.87
CA ASN A 9 50.07 31.93 -24.52
C ASN A 9 48.75 32.16 -23.77
N LYS A 10 47.82 31.20 -23.87
CA LYS A 10 46.76 31.08 -22.86
C LYS A 10 47.29 30.21 -21.74
N SER A 11 47.82 30.87 -20.71
CA SER A 11 47.92 30.28 -19.39
C SER A 11 46.63 29.51 -19.12
N VAL A 12 46.76 28.21 -18.87
CA VAL A 12 45.63 27.35 -18.42
C VAL A 12 45.13 27.94 -17.10
N THR A 13 44.20 28.89 -17.20
CA THR A 13 43.45 29.36 -16.05
C THR A 13 42.70 28.17 -15.52
N SER A 14 43.09 27.80 -14.32
CA SER A 14 42.55 26.80 -13.43
C SER A 14 41.06 26.55 -13.76
N TYR A 15 40.76 25.39 -14.29
CA TYR A 15 39.41 24.89 -14.32
C TYR A 15 38.93 24.87 -12.89
N LYS A 16 37.95 25.72 -12.53
CA LYS A 16 37.28 25.63 -11.24
C LYS A 16 36.92 24.18 -11.06
N LYS A 17 37.56 23.53 -10.08
CA LYS A 17 37.23 22.20 -9.60
C LYS A 17 35.73 22.17 -9.49
N PHE A 18 35.06 21.35 -10.29
CA PHE A 18 33.64 21.10 -10.14
C PHE A 18 33.43 20.79 -8.66
N GLN A 19 32.71 21.65 -7.96
CA GLN A 19 32.23 21.30 -6.64
C GLN A 19 31.41 20.05 -6.83
N THR A 20 31.94 18.94 -6.39
CA THR A 20 31.18 17.73 -6.20
C THR A 20 30.06 18.13 -5.24
N TYR A 21 28.85 18.24 -5.77
CA TYR A 21 27.67 18.36 -4.93
C TYR A 21 27.74 17.19 -3.95
N PRO A 22 27.56 17.44 -2.64
CA PRO A 22 27.58 16.37 -1.68
C PRO A 22 26.57 15.32 -2.16
N THR A 23 27.07 14.13 -2.43
CA THR A 23 26.20 12.97 -2.68
C THR A 23 25.22 12.98 -1.52
N LYS A 24 23.93 13.12 -1.80
CA LYS A 24 22.90 13.01 -0.75
C LYS A 24 23.21 11.72 0.00
N GLU A 25 23.73 11.84 1.20
CA GLU A 25 23.85 10.70 2.10
C GLU A 25 22.50 9.99 2.01
N LYS A 26 22.52 8.70 1.74
CA LYS A 26 21.30 7.88 1.83
C LYS A 26 20.88 7.97 3.30
N VAL A 27 20.04 8.96 3.61
CA VAL A 27 19.38 9.01 4.90
C VAL A 27 18.70 7.66 5.03
N ALA A 28 19.12 6.88 6.01
CA ALA A 28 18.49 5.60 6.28
C ALA A 28 17.01 5.89 6.51
N ILE A 29 16.17 5.43 5.60
CA ILE A 29 14.72 5.61 5.72
C ILE A 29 14.30 4.70 6.86
N ILE A 30 14.07 5.28 8.02
CA ILE A 30 13.51 4.56 9.17
C ILE A 30 12.05 4.28 8.79
N GLN A 31 11.76 3.02 8.53
CA GLN A 31 10.40 2.60 8.22
C GLN A 31 9.49 2.79 9.43
N LYS A 32 8.29 3.31 9.18
CA LYS A 32 7.24 3.54 10.18
C LYS A 32 6.07 2.57 9.95
N ASP A 33 5.38 2.19 11.01
CA ASP A 33 4.15 1.43 10.87
C ASP A 33 3.08 2.27 10.17
N ILE A 34 2.53 1.77 9.06
CA ILE A 34 1.51 2.44 8.28
C ILE A 34 0.23 2.69 9.09
N ASN A 35 -0.08 1.81 10.04
CA ASN A 35 -1.24 1.96 10.90
C ASN A 35 -1.07 3.08 11.94
N ALA A 36 0.16 3.51 12.20
CA ALA A 36 0.51 4.65 13.05
C ALA A 36 0.83 5.92 12.25
N ALA A 37 0.72 5.88 10.91
CA ALA A 37 1.01 7.03 10.06
C ALA A 37 -0.02 8.15 10.24
N THR A 38 0.48 9.39 10.29
CA THR A 38 -0.35 10.61 10.27
C THR A 38 -0.60 11.07 8.83
N LYS A 39 -1.48 12.06 8.67
CA LYS A 39 -1.72 12.67 7.35
C LYS A 39 -0.42 13.28 6.79
N GLU A 40 0.37 13.94 7.63
CA GLU A 40 1.63 14.58 7.27
C GLU A 40 2.67 13.55 6.82
N ASP A 41 2.76 12.41 7.50
CA ASP A 41 3.63 11.30 7.11
C ASP A 41 3.29 10.79 5.70
N LEU A 42 2.00 10.70 5.38
CA LEU A 42 1.52 10.24 4.09
C LEU A 42 1.77 11.27 2.98
N ILE A 43 1.57 12.56 3.26
CA ILE A 43 1.82 13.65 2.30
C ILE A 43 3.32 13.75 1.96
N ALA A 44 4.21 13.37 2.87
CA ALA A 44 5.65 13.31 2.62
C ALA A 44 6.07 12.25 1.59
N VAL A 45 5.17 11.34 1.23
CA VAL A 45 5.38 10.31 0.20
C VAL A 45 5.22 10.94 -1.19
N TYR A 46 6.16 10.63 -2.08
CA TYR A 46 6.07 11.09 -3.45
C TYR A 46 4.76 10.63 -4.12
N GLY A 47 4.05 11.56 -4.74
CA GLY A 47 2.78 11.26 -5.44
C GLY A 47 1.54 11.15 -4.53
N ILE A 48 1.66 11.38 -3.22
CA ILE A 48 0.53 11.43 -2.29
C ILE A 48 0.26 12.87 -1.88
N GLY A 49 -0.85 13.43 -2.36
CA GLY A 49 -1.37 14.73 -1.94
C GLY A 49 -2.36 14.60 -0.79
N GLU A 50 -2.82 15.73 -0.26
CA GLU A 50 -3.77 15.79 0.86
C GLU A 50 -5.01 14.91 0.68
N LYS A 51 -5.67 14.99 -0.48
CA LYS A 51 -6.88 14.21 -0.78
C LYS A 51 -6.62 12.70 -0.78
N THR A 52 -5.45 12.29 -1.28
CA THR A 52 -5.06 10.88 -1.30
C THR A 52 -4.71 10.40 0.10
N ALA A 53 -4.01 11.21 0.89
CA ALA A 53 -3.70 10.92 2.28
C ALA A 53 -4.98 10.76 3.13
N GLU A 54 -5.95 11.66 3.00
CA GLU A 54 -7.26 11.55 3.66
C GLU A 54 -7.99 10.27 3.27
N LYS A 55 -7.97 9.93 1.99
CA LYS A 55 -8.58 8.70 1.50
C LYS A 55 -7.94 7.45 2.11
N ILE A 56 -6.60 7.41 2.21
CA ILE A 56 -5.89 6.32 2.87
C ILE A 56 -6.33 6.18 4.33
N LEU A 57 -6.46 7.30 5.06
CA LEU A 57 -6.90 7.28 6.45
C LEU A 57 -8.35 6.80 6.59
N ILE A 58 -9.24 7.23 5.70
CA ILE A 58 -10.64 6.76 5.66
C ILE A 58 -10.70 5.25 5.38
N GLU A 59 -9.91 4.76 4.42
CA GLU A 59 -9.85 3.32 4.14
C GLU A 59 -9.30 2.55 5.36
N LYS A 60 -8.28 3.07 6.04
CA LYS A 60 -7.78 2.48 7.29
C LYS A 60 -8.88 2.35 8.35
N GLU A 61 -9.70 3.39 8.53
CA GLU A 61 -10.81 3.35 9.49
C GLU A 61 -11.85 2.29 9.13
N LYS A 62 -12.20 2.16 7.84
CA LYS A 62 -13.15 1.15 7.36
C LYS A 62 -12.66 -0.29 7.60
N PHE A 63 -11.37 -0.54 7.46
CA PHE A 63 -10.75 -1.84 7.68
C PHE A 63 -10.40 -2.09 9.16
N GLY A 64 -10.43 -1.06 9.99
CA GLY A 64 -9.87 -1.08 11.33
C GLY A 64 -8.36 -0.92 11.36
N ALA A 65 -7.64 -1.56 10.47
CA ALA A 65 -6.21 -1.40 10.19
C ALA A 65 -5.84 -2.04 8.85
N PHE A 66 -4.71 -1.63 8.27
CA PHE A 66 -4.12 -2.34 7.13
C PHE A 66 -3.39 -3.60 7.61
N VAL A 67 -3.53 -4.67 6.87
CA VAL A 67 -2.91 -5.99 7.15
C VAL A 67 -1.76 -6.30 6.19
N SER A 68 -1.69 -5.61 5.05
CA SER A 68 -0.66 -5.79 4.04
C SER A 68 -0.44 -4.49 3.27
N MET A 69 0.81 -4.20 2.92
CA MET A 69 1.14 -3.08 2.03
C MET A 69 0.58 -3.27 0.61
N GLU A 70 0.25 -4.50 0.23
CA GLU A 70 -0.41 -4.78 -1.05
C GLU A 70 -1.81 -4.18 -1.17
N GLN A 71 -2.45 -3.78 -0.06
CA GLN A 71 -3.77 -3.14 -0.09
C GLN A 71 -3.78 -1.82 -0.85
N PHE A 72 -2.65 -1.11 -0.88
CA PHE A 72 -2.55 0.20 -1.52
C PHE A 72 -2.74 0.14 -3.04
N GLN A 73 -2.45 -0.99 -3.69
CA GLN A 73 -2.73 -1.18 -5.12
C GLN A 73 -4.23 -1.16 -5.45
N PHE A 74 -5.09 -1.41 -4.46
CA PHE A 74 -6.54 -1.42 -4.61
C PHE A 74 -7.21 -0.11 -4.17
N ILE A 75 -6.44 0.86 -3.69
CA ILE A 75 -6.94 2.20 -3.34
C ILE A 75 -6.85 3.08 -4.60
N TRP A 76 -8.00 3.46 -5.11
CA TRP A 76 -8.06 4.28 -6.32
C TRP A 76 -7.39 5.64 -6.13
N GLY A 77 -6.54 6.03 -7.08
CA GLY A 77 -5.86 7.32 -7.10
C GLY A 77 -4.45 7.32 -6.50
N ILE A 78 -3.90 6.14 -6.18
CA ILE A 78 -2.49 5.97 -5.83
C ILE A 78 -1.76 5.42 -7.07
N SER A 79 -0.69 6.11 -7.49
CA SER A 79 0.13 5.66 -8.61
C SER A 79 1.09 4.54 -8.20
N PRO A 80 1.57 3.71 -9.15
CA PRO A 80 2.56 2.68 -8.85
C PRO A 80 3.82 3.23 -8.17
N GLU A 81 4.30 4.40 -8.59
CA GLU A 81 5.49 5.06 -8.02
C GLU A 81 5.25 5.48 -6.56
N ALA A 82 4.02 5.95 -6.26
CA ALA A 82 3.63 6.29 -4.89
C ALA A 82 3.54 5.03 -4.01
N ILE A 83 3.09 3.90 -4.56
CA ILE A 83 3.07 2.61 -3.84
C ILE A 83 4.49 2.15 -3.53
N GLU A 84 5.42 2.28 -4.48
CA GLU A 84 6.84 1.94 -4.24
C GLU A 84 7.46 2.81 -3.14
N ASP A 85 7.18 4.12 -3.14
CA ASP A 85 7.71 5.02 -2.10
C ASP A 85 7.05 4.75 -0.73
N LEU A 86 5.75 4.43 -0.71
CA LEU A 86 5.06 3.94 0.50
C LEU A 86 5.74 2.70 1.08
N GLN A 87 6.04 1.70 0.26
CA GLN A 87 6.68 0.45 0.69
C GLN A 87 8.12 0.66 1.20
N LYS A 88 8.81 1.70 0.72
CA LYS A 88 10.13 2.08 1.25
C LYS A 88 10.07 2.72 2.62
N ARG A 89 9.00 3.50 2.90
CA ARG A 89 8.85 4.32 4.11
C ARG A 89 8.02 3.67 5.20
N PHE A 90 7.15 2.75 4.82
CA PHE A 90 6.19 2.13 5.73
C PHE A 90 6.20 0.61 5.65
N PHE A 91 5.76 0.01 6.74
CA PHE A 91 5.50 -1.42 6.84
C PHE A 91 4.27 -1.66 7.70
N VAL A 92 3.73 -2.85 7.67
CA VAL A 92 2.68 -3.29 8.59
C VAL A 92 3.34 -4.03 9.74
N LYS A 93 3.33 -3.44 10.94
CA LYS A 93 4.05 -3.97 12.10
C LYS A 93 3.42 -5.24 12.65
N ASN A 94 2.13 -5.22 12.91
CA ASN A 94 1.44 -6.33 13.54
C ASN A 94 -0.05 -6.32 13.19
N THR A 95 -0.56 -7.47 12.82
CA THR A 95 -1.97 -7.69 12.50
C THR A 95 -2.77 -8.32 13.64
N SER A 96 -2.12 -8.65 14.76
CA SER A 96 -2.77 -9.34 15.90
C SER A 96 -3.79 -8.49 16.67
N THR A 97 -3.80 -7.17 16.45
CA THR A 97 -4.77 -6.25 17.07
C THR A 97 -6.06 -6.10 16.25
N ILE A 98 -6.15 -6.72 15.08
CA ILE A 98 -7.31 -6.63 14.19
C ILE A 98 -8.37 -7.60 14.66
N THR A 99 -9.58 -7.11 14.87
CA THR A 99 -10.74 -7.96 15.13
C THR A 99 -11.03 -8.79 13.89
N LYS A 100 -10.87 -10.10 14.01
CA LYS A 100 -11.16 -11.03 12.93
C LYS A 100 -12.65 -11.12 12.67
N ILE A 101 -12.99 -11.38 11.42
CA ILE A 101 -14.36 -11.55 10.94
C ILE A 101 -14.65 -13.05 10.95
N ALA A 102 -15.52 -13.50 11.85
CA ALA A 102 -15.99 -14.89 11.92
C ALA A 102 -16.92 -15.17 10.73
N ILE A 103 -16.32 -15.53 9.57
CA ILE A 103 -17.05 -15.66 8.30
C ILE A 103 -18.16 -16.71 8.35
N ASN A 104 -18.02 -17.70 9.23
CA ASN A 104 -19.00 -18.78 9.39
C ASN A 104 -20.18 -18.40 10.30
N GLU A 105 -20.06 -17.34 11.10
CA GLU A 105 -21.06 -17.00 12.14
C GLU A 105 -21.91 -15.79 11.75
N LEU A 106 -21.27 -14.77 11.14
CA LEU A 106 -21.91 -13.48 10.91
C LEU A 106 -23.08 -13.57 9.92
N SER A 107 -24.08 -12.70 10.15
CA SER A 107 -25.21 -12.52 9.24
C SER A 107 -24.79 -11.82 7.93
N ILE A 108 -25.66 -11.89 6.91
CA ILE A 108 -25.43 -11.19 5.60
C ILE A 108 -25.18 -9.68 5.83
N LYS A 109 -25.97 -9.05 6.74
CA LYS A 109 -25.84 -7.62 7.02
C LYS A 109 -24.50 -7.27 7.70
N GLU A 110 -24.01 -8.13 8.56
CA GLU A 110 -22.73 -7.94 9.25
C GLU A 110 -21.57 -8.17 8.29
N LEU A 111 -21.60 -9.23 7.49
CA LEU A 111 -20.60 -9.48 6.44
C LEU A 111 -20.53 -8.32 5.44
N ALA A 112 -21.67 -7.75 5.04
CA ALA A 112 -21.73 -6.63 4.10
C ALA A 112 -21.17 -5.31 4.66
N LYS A 113 -20.85 -5.21 5.96
CA LYS A 113 -20.12 -4.06 6.53
C LYS A 113 -18.62 -4.09 6.22
N PHE A 114 -18.08 -5.27 5.90
CA PHE A 114 -16.68 -5.38 5.55
C PHE A 114 -16.43 -4.77 4.16
N PRO A 115 -15.44 -3.88 3.99
CA PRO A 115 -15.28 -3.08 2.77
C PRO A 115 -15.10 -3.88 1.48
N TYR A 116 -14.59 -5.10 1.57
CA TYR A 116 -14.45 -5.99 0.40
C TYR A 116 -15.71 -6.80 0.08
N PHE A 117 -16.71 -6.80 0.98
CA PHE A 117 -17.94 -7.54 0.79
C PHE A 117 -19.10 -6.57 0.52
N ASN A 118 -19.72 -6.72 -0.62
CA ASN A 118 -21.03 -6.10 -0.86
C ASN A 118 -22.15 -7.07 -0.42
N TYR A 119 -23.39 -6.59 -0.40
CA TYR A 119 -24.54 -7.39 0.04
C TYR A 119 -24.73 -8.67 -0.82
N ALA A 120 -24.48 -8.58 -2.14
CA ALA A 120 -24.60 -9.72 -3.05
C ALA A 120 -23.56 -10.80 -2.72
N LEU A 121 -22.29 -10.40 -2.53
CA LEU A 121 -21.22 -11.32 -2.13
C LEU A 121 -21.46 -11.91 -0.74
N ALA A 122 -21.91 -11.10 0.24
CA ALA A 122 -22.26 -11.57 1.58
C ALA A 122 -23.35 -12.66 1.52
N LYS A 123 -24.33 -12.52 0.62
CA LYS A 123 -25.35 -13.55 0.38
C LYS A 123 -24.74 -14.83 -0.18
N GLU A 124 -23.85 -14.72 -1.17
CA GLU A 124 -23.16 -15.90 -1.76
C GLU A 124 -22.28 -16.62 -0.72
N ILE A 125 -21.61 -15.88 0.18
CA ILE A 125 -20.84 -16.43 1.30
C ILE A 125 -21.76 -17.29 2.19
N VAL A 126 -22.92 -16.75 2.59
CA VAL A 126 -23.87 -17.47 3.46
C VAL A 126 -24.44 -18.70 2.75
N ILE A 127 -24.77 -18.61 1.46
CA ILE A 127 -25.22 -19.75 0.67
C ILE A 127 -24.13 -20.83 0.63
N TYR A 128 -22.90 -20.45 0.30
CA TYR A 128 -21.78 -21.39 0.20
C TYR A 128 -21.54 -22.14 1.51
N ARG A 129 -21.44 -21.41 2.65
CA ARG A 129 -21.20 -22.04 3.97
C ARG A 129 -22.32 -22.99 4.38
N SER A 130 -23.58 -22.67 4.02
CA SER A 130 -24.74 -23.54 4.31
C SER A 130 -24.72 -24.83 3.51
N MET A 131 -24.22 -24.78 2.26
CA MET A 131 -24.15 -25.95 1.38
C MET A 131 -22.93 -26.84 1.62
N ASN A 132 -21.84 -26.29 2.17
CA ASN A 132 -20.54 -26.95 2.31
C ASN A 132 -20.11 -27.21 3.76
N ASN A 133 -21.03 -27.09 4.71
CA ASN A 133 -20.74 -27.26 6.14
C ASN A 133 -19.63 -26.30 6.63
N GLY A 134 -19.72 -25.03 6.21
CA GLY A 134 -18.79 -23.97 6.54
C GLY A 134 -17.74 -23.68 5.47
N ILE A 135 -16.98 -22.61 5.72
CA ILE A 135 -15.79 -22.21 4.96
C ILE A 135 -14.61 -22.55 5.87
N LYS A 136 -13.70 -23.41 5.42
CA LYS A 136 -12.64 -24.01 6.27
C LYS A 136 -11.26 -23.45 5.95
N GLU A 137 -11.07 -23.01 4.73
CA GLU A 137 -9.78 -22.56 4.23
C GLU A 137 -9.88 -21.50 3.13
N ILE A 138 -8.75 -20.85 2.84
CA ILE A 138 -8.68 -19.81 1.79
C ILE A 138 -9.13 -20.36 0.42
N ALA A 139 -8.86 -21.62 0.11
CA ALA A 139 -9.26 -22.25 -1.14
C ALA A 139 -10.80 -22.28 -1.32
N ASP A 140 -11.57 -22.35 -0.24
CA ASP A 140 -13.02 -22.30 -0.31
C ASP A 140 -13.52 -20.95 -0.78
N LEU A 141 -12.83 -19.86 -0.43
CA LEU A 141 -13.19 -18.51 -0.88
C LEU A 141 -13.17 -18.40 -2.41
N THR A 142 -12.26 -19.11 -3.09
CA THR A 142 -12.16 -19.08 -4.56
C THR A 142 -13.37 -19.68 -5.25
N LYS A 143 -14.13 -20.53 -4.55
CA LYS A 143 -15.32 -21.22 -5.06
C LYS A 143 -16.59 -20.35 -4.91
N ILE A 144 -16.52 -19.26 -4.13
CA ILE A 144 -17.67 -18.39 -3.88
C ILE A 144 -17.85 -17.45 -5.06
N LYS A 145 -19.04 -17.43 -5.63
CA LYS A 145 -19.39 -16.58 -6.77
C LYS A 145 -19.24 -15.10 -6.42
N GLY A 146 -18.49 -14.37 -7.25
CA GLY A 146 -18.26 -12.93 -7.08
C GLY A 146 -17.14 -12.57 -6.09
N MET A 147 -16.41 -13.55 -5.55
CA MET A 147 -15.23 -13.29 -4.73
C MET A 147 -14.10 -12.68 -5.59
N PRO A 148 -13.52 -11.53 -5.20
CA PRO A 148 -12.44 -10.90 -5.95
C PRO A 148 -11.13 -11.70 -5.76
N ASN A 149 -10.79 -12.55 -6.74
CA ASN A 149 -9.66 -13.48 -6.67
C ASN A 149 -8.33 -12.78 -6.38
N GLU A 150 -8.12 -11.61 -6.94
CA GLU A 150 -6.90 -10.80 -6.74
C GLU A 150 -6.73 -10.31 -5.29
N LYS A 151 -7.82 -10.27 -4.51
CA LYS A 151 -7.83 -9.78 -3.11
C LYS A 151 -7.96 -10.89 -2.08
N ILE A 152 -8.15 -12.14 -2.49
CA ILE A 152 -8.44 -13.27 -1.59
C ILE A 152 -7.37 -13.40 -0.50
N LYS A 153 -6.08 -13.27 -0.84
CA LYS A 153 -4.99 -13.36 0.14
C LYS A 153 -5.11 -12.27 1.21
N ILE A 154 -5.46 -11.05 0.82
CA ILE A 154 -5.65 -9.93 1.74
C ILE A 154 -6.92 -10.13 2.57
N ILE A 155 -8.02 -10.51 1.93
CA ILE A 155 -9.30 -10.79 2.60
C ILE A 155 -9.11 -11.85 3.68
N ALA A 156 -8.41 -12.95 3.37
CA ALA A 156 -8.15 -14.03 4.32
C ALA A 156 -7.41 -13.57 5.59
N LEU A 157 -6.60 -12.52 5.50
CA LEU A 157 -5.93 -11.95 6.68
C LEU A 157 -6.89 -11.30 7.67
N TYR A 158 -8.09 -10.92 7.23
CA TYR A 158 -9.15 -10.38 8.10
C TYR A 158 -10.11 -11.44 8.60
N LEU A 159 -10.10 -12.65 8.05
CA LEU A 159 -11.08 -13.68 8.35
C LEU A 159 -10.62 -14.63 9.45
N GLU A 160 -11.61 -15.16 10.15
CA GLU A 160 -11.55 -16.34 11.00
C GLU A 160 -12.46 -17.40 10.39
N PHE A 161 -11.90 -18.60 10.17
CA PHE A 161 -12.57 -19.74 9.52
C PHE A 161 -13.16 -20.72 10.52
#